data_bb0ba142f17433051ea8566353854e36
#
_entry.id   bb0ba142f17433051ea8566353854e36
#
_cell.length_a   1.000
_cell.length_b   1.000
_cell.length_c   1.000
_cell.angle_alpha   90.00
_cell.angle_beta   90.00
_cell.angle_gamma   90.00
#
_symmetry.space_group_name_H-M   'P 1'
#
loop_
_entity.id
_entity.type
_entity.pdbx_description
1 polymer ?
#
loop_
_entity_poly.entity_id
_entity_poly.type
_entity_poly.pdbx_seq_one_letter_code
_entity_poly.pdbx_strand_id
1 'polypeptide(L)'
;MSVSVFDLFKIGIGPSSSHTVGPMRAARTFVVGLSDAGLLERVTRLKVELFGSLGATGKGHGSDKAVLLGLRGDTPEDVDVELVPSLVAHWRAEGRVSLLQRLVVPFRDGEHLVMHKRKVLPYHPNGMRFTAFGEGGEVMTSRLYYSVGGGFVVDEQAAAGQDPLREEATRLPLPFKSAEELLKHCERERQPISTVMLRNELAWRSEEDIRARLLHIWEVMQACVTRGCTTGGILPGGLKVERRAAAMYQRLMSRPEAGLTNPLTVLDWVNLYALAVNEENAAGGRVVTAPTNGAAGIIPAVLHYYWRFVPGANADGVVRFLLTAGAIGALYKENASISGAEVGCQGEVGSACSMAAGALTEVLGGTPLQVENAAEIAMEHNLGLTCDPIGGLVQVPCIERNAMASVKAINAMRMALSGDGRHFVSLDKVIKTMRDTGRDMKDKYKETSRGGLAVNVLEVANLSVGLPEC
;
A
#
# COMPACT_ATOMS: atom_id res chain seq x y z
N MET A 1 10.32 -7.61 14.53
CA MET A 1 11.25 -7.01 13.54
C MET A 1 11.22 -5.50 13.72
N SER A 2 12.35 -4.82 13.60
CA SER A 2 12.35 -3.35 13.62
C SER A 2 11.84 -2.84 12.28
N VAL A 3 10.79 -2.04 12.27
CA VAL A 3 10.17 -1.47 11.07
C VAL A 3 10.74 -0.10 10.79
N SER A 4 11.35 0.10 9.63
CA SER A 4 11.82 1.40 9.15
C SER A 4 10.65 2.22 8.58
N VAL A 5 10.74 3.55 8.61
CA VAL A 5 9.80 4.44 7.92
C VAL A 5 9.72 4.11 6.42
N PHE A 6 10.83 3.71 5.82
CA PHE A 6 10.92 3.32 4.41
C PHE A 6 10.30 1.94 4.12
N ASP A 7 9.96 1.18 5.14
CA ASP A 7 9.17 -0.03 4.98
C ASP A 7 7.68 0.26 4.81
N LEU A 8 7.22 1.37 5.32
CA LEU A 8 5.83 1.82 5.28
C LEU A 8 5.55 2.79 4.11
N PHE A 9 6.57 3.53 3.69
CA PHE A 9 6.51 4.45 2.55
C PHE A 9 7.42 3.95 1.44
N LYS A 10 6.85 3.26 0.46
CA LYS A 10 7.58 2.69 -0.69
C LYS A 10 7.04 3.26 -1.98
N ILE A 11 7.92 3.77 -2.82
CA ILE A 11 7.57 4.13 -4.19
C ILE A 11 7.26 2.83 -4.95
N GLY A 12 6.18 2.83 -5.72
CA GLY A 12 5.78 1.67 -6.48
C GLY A 12 4.71 1.99 -7.51
N ILE A 13 4.00 0.97 -7.93
CA ILE A 13 2.92 1.08 -8.92
C ILE A 13 1.62 0.51 -8.38
N GLY A 14 0.49 1.06 -8.87
CA GLY A 14 -0.84 0.55 -8.58
C GLY A 14 -1.16 -0.78 -9.29
N PRO A 15 -2.30 -1.38 -8.95
CA PRO A 15 -3.26 -0.89 -7.97
C PRO A 15 -3.08 -1.42 -6.54
N SER A 16 -2.25 -2.45 -6.29
CA SER A 16 -2.21 -3.12 -5.00
C SER A 16 -0.78 -3.43 -4.53
N SER A 17 -0.47 -3.14 -3.28
CA SER A 17 0.82 -3.51 -2.69
C SER A 17 0.98 -5.02 -2.55
N SER A 18 -0.08 -5.74 -2.16
CA SER A 18 -0.04 -7.19 -1.97
C SER A 18 -0.19 -7.97 -3.29
N HIS A 19 -0.99 -7.46 -4.24
CA HIS A 19 -1.34 -8.17 -5.48
C HIS A 19 -0.57 -7.68 -6.71
N THR A 20 0.11 -6.52 -6.65
CA THR A 20 0.94 -5.98 -7.75
C THR A 20 2.40 -5.91 -7.34
N VAL A 21 2.72 -5.07 -6.34
CA VAL A 21 4.12 -4.85 -5.91
C VAL A 21 4.76 -6.14 -5.39
N GLY A 22 4.06 -6.90 -4.53
CA GLY A 22 4.54 -8.17 -4.00
C GLY A 22 4.86 -9.21 -5.08
N PRO A 23 3.92 -9.57 -5.96
CA PRO A 23 4.18 -10.47 -7.08
C PRO A 23 5.30 -10.01 -8.03
N MET A 24 5.42 -8.71 -8.30
CA MET A 24 6.50 -8.17 -9.12
C MET A 24 7.87 -8.39 -8.47
N ARG A 25 7.99 -8.10 -7.17
CA ARG A 25 9.21 -8.34 -6.40
C ARG A 25 9.55 -9.82 -6.31
N ALA A 26 8.57 -10.70 -6.01
CA ALA A 26 8.78 -12.13 -5.95
C ALA A 26 9.29 -12.70 -7.27
N ALA A 27 8.68 -12.30 -8.39
CA ALA A 27 9.08 -12.72 -9.73
C ALA A 27 10.52 -12.27 -10.05
N ARG A 28 10.86 -11.01 -9.73
CA ARG A 28 12.22 -10.49 -9.90
C ARG A 28 13.23 -11.23 -9.01
N THR A 29 12.93 -11.43 -7.73
CA THR A 29 13.79 -12.18 -6.80
C THR A 29 14.06 -13.59 -7.32
N PHE A 30 13.05 -14.26 -7.87
CA PHE A 30 13.21 -15.59 -8.43
C PHE A 30 14.16 -15.62 -9.63
N VAL A 31 13.99 -14.73 -10.62
CA VAL A 31 14.84 -14.73 -11.83
C VAL A 31 16.25 -14.21 -11.54
N VAL A 32 16.43 -13.28 -10.62
CA VAL A 32 17.76 -12.86 -10.14
C VAL A 32 18.45 -14.04 -9.46
N GLY A 33 17.75 -14.78 -8.59
CA GLY A 33 18.31 -15.97 -7.96
C GLY A 33 18.71 -17.06 -8.96
N LEU A 34 17.98 -17.22 -10.08
CA LEU A 34 18.41 -18.10 -11.19
C LEU A 34 19.70 -17.61 -11.84
N SER A 35 19.83 -16.30 -12.06
CA SER A 35 21.03 -15.71 -12.64
C SER A 35 22.26 -15.89 -11.71
N ASP A 36 22.08 -15.59 -10.43
CA ASP A 36 23.15 -15.70 -9.42
C ASP A 36 23.63 -17.13 -9.24
N ALA A 37 22.73 -18.09 -9.39
CA ALA A 37 23.05 -19.54 -9.36
C ALA A 37 23.63 -20.06 -10.70
N GLY A 38 23.78 -19.22 -11.74
CA GLY A 38 24.24 -19.66 -13.07
C GLY A 38 23.27 -20.57 -13.82
N LEU A 39 21.99 -20.57 -13.43
CA LEU A 39 20.94 -21.44 -14.00
C LEU A 39 20.12 -20.76 -15.09
N LEU A 40 20.14 -19.43 -15.19
CA LEU A 40 19.23 -18.66 -16.04
C LEU A 40 19.26 -19.12 -17.51
N GLU A 41 20.42 -19.28 -18.10
CA GLU A 41 20.60 -19.62 -19.53
C GLU A 41 20.15 -21.05 -19.87
N ARG A 42 19.93 -21.90 -18.85
CA ARG A 42 19.47 -23.28 -19.01
C ARG A 42 17.96 -23.43 -18.90
N VAL A 43 17.24 -22.34 -18.58
CA VAL A 43 15.80 -22.34 -18.42
C VAL A 43 15.14 -22.41 -19.80
N THR A 44 14.33 -23.42 -20.02
CA THR A 44 13.53 -23.57 -21.26
C THR A 44 12.06 -23.22 -21.06
N ARG A 45 11.57 -23.31 -19.82
CA ARG A 45 10.18 -23.05 -19.46
C ARG A 45 10.07 -22.58 -18.00
N LEU A 46 9.12 -21.67 -17.74
CA LEU A 46 8.71 -21.26 -16.40
C LEU A 46 7.24 -21.61 -16.15
N LYS A 47 6.91 -21.90 -14.89
CA LYS A 47 5.53 -21.94 -14.41
C LYS A 47 5.40 -21.08 -13.17
N VAL A 48 4.40 -20.22 -13.15
CA VAL A 48 4.04 -19.37 -12.02
C VAL A 48 2.62 -19.72 -11.58
N GLU A 49 2.44 -19.99 -10.31
CA GLU A 49 1.16 -20.37 -9.72
C GLU A 49 0.82 -19.38 -8.61
N LEU A 50 -0.35 -18.75 -8.70
CA LEU A 50 -0.87 -17.81 -7.72
C LEU A 50 -2.00 -18.47 -6.93
N PHE A 51 -1.97 -18.35 -5.60
CA PHE A 51 -2.88 -19.05 -4.70
C PHE A 51 -3.71 -18.08 -3.85
N GLY A 52 -4.82 -18.57 -3.29
CA GLY A 52 -5.67 -17.87 -2.35
C GLY A 52 -6.21 -16.56 -2.91
N SER A 53 -6.03 -15.44 -2.21
CA SER A 53 -6.51 -14.13 -2.67
C SER A 53 -5.85 -13.69 -3.97
N LEU A 54 -4.53 -13.93 -4.15
CA LEU A 54 -3.84 -13.68 -5.43
C LEU A 54 -4.46 -14.47 -6.59
N GLY A 55 -4.86 -15.71 -6.36
CA GLY A 55 -5.53 -16.53 -7.37
C GLY A 55 -6.96 -16.08 -7.67
N ALA A 56 -7.66 -15.55 -6.65
CA ALA A 56 -9.06 -15.16 -6.76
C ALA A 56 -9.25 -13.78 -7.40
N THR A 57 -8.45 -12.78 -6.99
CA THR A 57 -8.62 -11.37 -7.38
C THR A 57 -7.43 -10.81 -8.15
N GLY A 58 -6.36 -11.59 -8.33
CA GLY A 58 -5.09 -11.12 -8.89
C GLY A 58 -5.20 -10.54 -10.30
N LYS A 59 -6.11 -11.02 -11.15
CA LYS A 59 -6.31 -10.46 -12.48
C LYS A 59 -6.84 -9.02 -12.42
N GLY A 60 -7.79 -8.75 -11.54
CA GLY A 60 -8.33 -7.40 -11.31
C GLY A 60 -7.30 -6.45 -10.71
N HIS A 61 -6.39 -6.99 -9.90
CA HIS A 61 -5.29 -6.24 -9.28
C HIS A 61 -3.99 -6.22 -10.11
N GLY A 62 -3.99 -6.78 -11.33
CA GLY A 62 -2.83 -6.77 -12.22
C GLY A 62 -1.67 -7.65 -11.79
N SER A 63 -1.90 -8.71 -10.99
CA SER A 63 -0.86 -9.66 -10.57
C SER A 63 -0.18 -10.33 -11.76
N ASP A 64 -0.92 -10.61 -12.82
CA ASP A 64 -0.42 -11.15 -14.09
C ASP A 64 0.60 -10.22 -14.75
N LYS A 65 0.28 -8.93 -14.86
CA LYS A 65 1.20 -7.91 -15.37
C LYS A 65 2.43 -7.77 -14.49
N ALA A 66 2.23 -7.75 -13.18
CA ALA A 66 3.28 -7.62 -12.20
C ALA A 66 4.30 -8.76 -12.28
N VAL A 67 3.82 -10.00 -12.44
CA VAL A 67 4.69 -11.17 -12.67
C VAL A 67 5.52 -11.00 -13.94
N LEU A 68 4.90 -10.61 -15.06
CA LEU A 68 5.61 -10.39 -16.34
C LEU A 68 6.72 -9.34 -16.20
N LEU A 69 6.43 -8.20 -15.57
CA LEU A 69 7.40 -7.13 -15.31
C LEU A 69 8.55 -7.61 -14.41
N GLY A 70 8.22 -8.29 -13.31
CA GLY A 70 9.24 -8.83 -12.40
C GLY A 70 10.15 -9.87 -13.06
N LEU A 71 9.59 -10.77 -13.91
CA LEU A 71 10.39 -11.72 -14.69
C LEU A 71 11.34 -11.02 -15.67
N ARG A 72 10.92 -9.89 -16.25
CA ARG A 72 11.79 -9.06 -17.07
C ARG A 72 12.92 -8.39 -16.29
N GLY A 73 12.81 -8.31 -14.96
CA GLY A 73 13.79 -7.67 -14.07
C GLY A 73 13.42 -6.26 -13.63
N ASP A 74 12.25 -5.76 -14.01
CA ASP A 74 11.78 -4.44 -13.58
C ASP A 74 11.51 -4.40 -12.08
N THR A 75 11.70 -3.22 -11.48
CA THR A 75 11.32 -2.94 -10.10
C THR A 75 10.06 -2.07 -10.05
N PRO A 76 9.25 -2.18 -8.99
CA PRO A 76 8.11 -1.28 -8.81
C PRO A 76 8.51 0.20 -8.73
N GLU A 77 9.73 0.47 -8.30
CA GLU A 77 10.28 1.81 -8.13
C GLU A 77 10.65 2.48 -9.46
N ASP A 78 11.18 1.70 -10.42
CA ASP A 78 11.85 2.24 -11.62
C ASP A 78 11.07 1.99 -12.92
N VAL A 79 10.12 1.03 -12.94
CA VAL A 79 9.39 0.68 -14.16
C VAL A 79 8.68 1.89 -14.78
N ASP A 80 8.83 2.07 -16.09
CA ASP A 80 8.08 3.11 -16.81
C ASP A 80 6.61 2.70 -16.96
N VAL A 81 5.75 3.33 -16.15
CA VAL A 81 4.32 3.02 -16.10
C VAL A 81 3.57 3.30 -17.40
N GLU A 82 4.09 4.22 -18.25
CA GLU A 82 3.49 4.54 -19.55
C GLU A 82 3.68 3.39 -20.55
N LEU A 83 4.80 2.68 -20.46
CA LEU A 83 5.12 1.59 -21.37
C LEU A 83 4.48 0.26 -20.93
N VAL A 84 4.06 0.11 -19.68
CA VAL A 84 3.52 -1.16 -19.17
C VAL A 84 2.39 -1.73 -20.01
N PRO A 85 1.36 -0.96 -20.44
CA PRO A 85 0.27 -1.52 -21.24
C PRO A 85 0.73 -2.10 -22.57
N SER A 86 1.61 -1.40 -23.29
CA SER A 86 2.13 -1.83 -24.58
C SER A 86 3.06 -3.05 -24.46
N LEU A 87 3.93 -3.06 -23.45
CA LEU A 87 4.80 -4.21 -23.15
C LEU A 87 3.99 -5.47 -22.86
N VAL A 88 2.99 -5.38 -21.99
CA VAL A 88 2.15 -6.53 -21.62
C VAL A 88 1.33 -7.03 -22.80
N ALA A 89 0.79 -6.13 -23.63
CA ALA A 89 0.08 -6.50 -24.84
C ALA A 89 0.98 -7.24 -25.83
N HIS A 90 2.20 -6.75 -26.03
CA HIS A 90 3.19 -7.38 -26.89
C HIS A 90 3.57 -8.80 -26.43
N TRP A 91 3.90 -8.99 -25.16
CA TRP A 91 4.25 -10.32 -24.63
C TRP A 91 3.12 -11.33 -24.73
N ARG A 92 1.89 -10.89 -24.50
CA ARG A 92 0.71 -11.75 -24.66
C ARG A 92 0.46 -12.15 -26.12
N ALA A 93 0.65 -11.22 -27.05
CA ALA A 93 0.53 -11.50 -28.48
C ALA A 93 1.57 -12.51 -28.94
N GLU A 94 2.80 -12.41 -28.47
CA GLU A 94 3.89 -13.34 -28.83
C GLU A 94 3.83 -14.66 -28.07
N GLY A 95 3.14 -14.72 -26.92
CA GLY A 95 3.13 -15.88 -26.03
C GLY A 95 4.48 -16.18 -25.39
N ARG A 96 5.28 -15.14 -25.17
CA ARG A 96 6.67 -15.22 -24.68
C ARG A 96 6.94 -14.14 -23.64
N VAL A 97 7.94 -14.37 -22.76
CA VAL A 97 8.45 -13.38 -21.80
C VAL A 97 9.97 -13.36 -21.83
N SER A 98 10.55 -12.19 -21.64
CA SER A 98 12.00 -12.03 -21.49
C SER A 98 12.39 -12.08 -20.00
N LEU A 99 13.30 -12.98 -19.65
CA LEU A 99 13.86 -13.12 -18.31
C LEU A 99 15.09 -12.22 -18.18
N LEU A 100 15.08 -11.27 -17.27
CA LEU A 100 16.12 -10.24 -17.06
C LEU A 100 16.56 -9.56 -18.36
N GLN A 101 15.70 -9.50 -19.37
CA GLN A 101 16.01 -8.98 -20.71
C GLN A 101 17.17 -9.73 -21.43
N ARG A 102 17.49 -10.96 -21.00
CA ARG A 102 18.60 -11.79 -21.51
C ARG A 102 18.14 -13.04 -22.22
N LEU A 103 17.11 -13.72 -21.68
CA LEU A 103 16.62 -15.00 -22.20
C LEU A 103 15.11 -14.90 -22.48
N VAL A 104 14.67 -15.31 -23.66
CA VAL A 104 13.24 -15.33 -24.02
C VAL A 104 12.72 -16.76 -23.94
N VAL A 105 11.65 -16.96 -23.14
CA VAL A 105 11.00 -18.27 -22.96
C VAL A 105 9.51 -18.20 -23.29
N PRO A 106 8.86 -19.32 -23.66
CA PRO A 106 7.41 -19.39 -23.81
C PRO A 106 6.70 -19.00 -22.51
N PHE A 107 5.66 -18.17 -22.61
CA PHE A 107 4.85 -17.77 -21.47
C PHE A 107 3.42 -17.41 -21.89
N ARG A 108 2.46 -18.22 -21.49
CA ARG A 108 1.04 -18.05 -21.84
C ARG A 108 0.17 -18.10 -20.61
N ASP A 109 -0.83 -17.22 -20.55
CA ASP A 109 -1.84 -17.21 -19.50
C ASP A 109 -2.58 -18.57 -19.47
N GLY A 110 -2.84 -19.09 -18.28
CA GLY A 110 -3.50 -20.36 -18.04
C GLY A 110 -2.59 -21.60 -18.12
N GLU A 111 -1.55 -21.57 -18.92
CA GLU A 111 -0.57 -22.65 -19.07
C GLU A 111 0.65 -22.42 -18.15
N HIS A 112 1.30 -21.28 -18.31
CA HIS A 112 2.51 -20.91 -17.60
C HIS A 112 2.25 -20.00 -16.40
N LEU A 113 1.19 -19.18 -16.45
CA LEU A 113 0.67 -18.41 -15.33
C LEU A 113 -0.71 -18.95 -14.93
N VAL A 114 -0.76 -19.64 -13.79
CA VAL A 114 -1.97 -20.33 -13.32
C VAL A 114 -2.51 -19.66 -12.06
N MET A 115 -3.78 -19.27 -12.08
CA MET A 115 -4.48 -18.65 -10.94
C MET A 115 -5.38 -19.67 -10.22
N HIS A 116 -4.97 -20.13 -9.05
CA HIS A 116 -5.73 -21.08 -8.22
C HIS A 116 -6.74 -20.36 -7.33
N LYS A 117 -7.95 -20.14 -7.85
CA LYS A 117 -9.01 -19.36 -7.17
C LYS A 117 -9.51 -19.95 -5.84
N ARG A 118 -9.28 -21.26 -5.58
CA ARG A 118 -9.81 -21.99 -4.41
C ARG A 118 -8.73 -22.67 -3.55
N LYS A 119 -7.51 -22.73 -4.03
CA LYS A 119 -6.39 -23.35 -3.31
C LYS A 119 -5.65 -22.28 -2.52
N VAL A 120 -5.36 -22.54 -1.26
CA VAL A 120 -4.60 -21.65 -0.36
C VAL A 120 -3.36 -22.38 0.11
N LEU A 121 -2.25 -21.67 0.27
CA LEU A 121 -1.04 -22.19 0.90
C LEU A 121 -1.10 -21.95 2.43
N PRO A 122 -0.45 -22.83 3.24
CA PRO A 122 -0.66 -22.81 4.70
C PRO A 122 -0.25 -21.53 5.41
N TYR A 123 0.82 -20.85 4.95
CA TYR A 123 1.42 -19.75 5.69
C TYR A 123 0.63 -18.43 5.54
N HIS A 124 0.21 -18.08 4.30
CA HIS A 124 -0.49 -16.81 4.03
C HIS A 124 -1.41 -16.92 2.81
N PRO A 125 -2.57 -16.22 2.78
CA PRO A 125 -3.51 -16.24 1.65
C PRO A 125 -2.91 -15.80 0.30
N ASN A 126 -1.88 -14.96 0.32
CA ASN A 126 -1.23 -14.44 -0.89
C ASN A 126 0.03 -15.25 -1.22
N GLY A 127 -0.12 -16.55 -1.46
CA GLY A 127 0.97 -17.44 -1.83
C GLY A 127 1.25 -17.49 -3.32
N MET A 128 2.52 -17.69 -3.68
CA MET A 128 3.01 -17.82 -5.05
C MET A 128 4.04 -18.94 -5.15
N ARG A 129 4.02 -19.70 -6.24
CA ARG A 129 5.06 -20.68 -6.57
C ARG A 129 5.65 -20.34 -7.93
N PHE A 130 6.97 -20.30 -7.99
CA PHE A 130 7.74 -20.17 -9.23
C PHE A 130 8.53 -21.42 -9.45
N THR A 131 8.44 -22.01 -10.65
CA THR A 131 9.16 -23.24 -11.01
C THR A 131 9.85 -23.04 -12.36
N ALA A 132 11.16 -23.31 -12.40
CA ALA A 132 11.96 -23.28 -13.62
C ALA A 132 12.25 -24.71 -14.07
N PHE A 133 12.17 -24.96 -15.39
CA PHE A 133 12.40 -26.24 -16.02
C PHE A 133 13.54 -26.16 -17.03
N GLY A 134 14.33 -27.21 -17.12
CA GLY A 134 15.41 -27.41 -18.08
C GLY A 134 14.97 -28.06 -19.37
N GLU A 135 15.94 -28.45 -20.22
CA GLU A 135 15.75 -28.95 -21.58
C GLU A 135 14.97 -30.25 -21.66
N GLY A 136 15.17 -31.13 -20.68
CA GLY A 136 14.42 -32.40 -20.57
C GLY A 136 13.07 -32.30 -19.85
N GLY A 137 12.64 -31.08 -19.49
CA GLY A 137 11.43 -30.86 -18.70
C GLY A 137 11.60 -31.14 -17.21
N GLU A 138 12.81 -31.39 -16.74
CA GLU A 138 13.15 -31.58 -15.33
C GLU A 138 12.97 -30.26 -14.55
N VAL A 139 12.54 -30.36 -13.30
CA VAL A 139 12.47 -29.23 -12.39
C VAL A 139 13.89 -28.84 -11.92
N MET A 140 14.38 -27.71 -12.41
CA MET A 140 15.68 -27.18 -11.98
C MET A 140 15.59 -26.54 -10.59
N THR A 141 14.54 -25.76 -10.35
CA THR A 141 14.26 -25.15 -9.04
C THR A 141 12.78 -24.80 -8.91
N SER A 142 12.28 -24.86 -7.68
CA SER A 142 10.94 -24.40 -7.32
C SER A 142 11.03 -23.64 -6.01
N ARG A 143 10.38 -22.45 -5.94
CA ARG A 143 10.39 -21.58 -4.77
C ARG A 143 8.99 -21.10 -4.44
N LEU A 144 8.69 -21.03 -3.15
CA LEU A 144 7.47 -20.42 -2.62
C LEU A 144 7.77 -19.04 -2.08
N TYR A 145 6.87 -18.10 -2.39
CA TYR A 145 6.89 -16.75 -1.87
C TYR A 145 5.50 -16.36 -1.36
N TYR A 146 5.46 -15.44 -0.41
CA TYR A 146 4.22 -14.92 0.17
C TYR A 146 4.26 -13.40 0.21
N SER A 147 3.22 -12.76 -0.32
CA SER A 147 3.05 -11.31 -0.25
C SER A 147 2.25 -10.94 0.99
N VAL A 148 2.94 -10.46 2.03
CA VAL A 148 2.37 -10.26 3.38
C VAL A 148 1.87 -8.83 3.64
N GLY A 149 1.44 -8.12 2.59
CA GLY A 149 0.96 -6.74 2.66
C GLY A 149 2.08 -5.70 2.55
N GLY A 150 1.74 -4.45 2.26
CA GLY A 150 2.70 -3.34 2.15
C GLY A 150 3.84 -3.56 1.13
N GLY A 151 3.68 -4.48 0.17
CA GLY A 151 4.73 -4.84 -0.78
C GLY A 151 5.88 -5.67 -0.19
N PHE A 152 5.70 -6.23 1.00
CA PHE A 152 6.64 -7.18 1.59
C PHE A 152 6.47 -8.57 0.99
N VAL A 153 7.59 -9.22 0.72
CA VAL A 153 7.63 -10.61 0.26
C VAL A 153 8.51 -11.41 1.20
N VAL A 154 8.02 -12.56 1.63
CA VAL A 154 8.79 -13.56 2.39
C VAL A 154 8.85 -14.84 1.57
N ASP A 155 9.99 -15.53 1.62
CA ASP A 155 10.15 -16.85 1.02
C ASP A 155 9.74 -17.97 1.99
N GLU A 156 9.83 -19.21 1.52
CA GLU A 156 9.47 -20.39 2.30
C GLU A 156 10.33 -20.57 3.55
N GLN A 157 11.61 -20.20 3.49
CA GLN A 157 12.55 -20.36 4.61
C GLN A 157 12.26 -19.32 5.71
N ALA A 158 12.05 -18.07 5.32
CA ALA A 158 11.63 -17.02 6.23
C ALA A 158 10.24 -17.30 6.85
N ALA A 159 9.31 -17.85 6.06
CA ALA A 159 8.00 -18.28 6.52
C ALA A 159 8.08 -19.43 7.54
N ALA A 160 9.05 -20.34 7.40
CA ALA A 160 9.29 -21.43 8.34
C ALA A 160 10.05 -20.99 9.62
N GLY A 161 10.38 -19.70 9.75
CA GLY A 161 11.19 -19.20 10.87
C GLY A 161 12.67 -19.58 10.80
N GLN A 162 13.11 -20.12 9.67
CA GLN A 162 14.48 -20.58 9.40
C GLN A 162 15.24 -19.55 8.52
N ASP A 163 14.98 -18.27 8.69
CA ASP A 163 15.68 -17.24 7.91
C ASP A 163 17.16 -17.19 8.33
N PRO A 164 18.10 -17.70 7.50
CA PRO A 164 19.53 -17.63 7.79
C PRO A 164 20.07 -16.20 7.64
N LEU A 165 19.30 -15.31 7.03
CA LEU A 165 19.54 -13.88 6.91
C LEU A 165 18.69 -13.08 7.91
N ARG A 166 18.25 -13.65 9.03
CA ARG A 166 17.95 -12.82 10.19
C ARG A 166 19.27 -12.13 10.54
N GLU A 167 19.53 -11.04 9.81
CA GLU A 167 20.46 -10.02 10.28
C GLU A 167 20.22 -9.84 11.76
N GLU A 168 21.26 -9.91 12.55
CA GLU A 168 21.21 -9.57 13.98
C GLU A 168 20.32 -8.35 14.09
N ALA A 169 19.18 -8.50 14.74
CA ALA A 169 18.12 -7.50 14.69
C ALA A 169 18.74 -6.16 15.06
N THR A 170 18.87 -5.24 14.11
CA THR A 170 19.56 -3.96 14.30
C THR A 170 19.08 -3.36 15.60
N ARG A 171 19.99 -3.16 16.54
CA ARG A 171 19.64 -2.68 17.88
C ARG A 171 19.29 -1.21 17.78
N LEU A 172 18.00 -0.93 17.86
CA LEU A 172 17.50 0.45 17.84
C LEU A 172 17.90 1.21 19.10
N PRO A 173 18.25 2.50 19.00
CA PRO A 173 18.54 3.35 20.16
C PRO A 173 17.34 3.51 21.11
N LEU A 174 16.14 3.66 20.57
CA LEU A 174 14.89 3.90 21.30
C LEU A 174 13.81 2.91 20.84
N PRO A 175 13.97 1.59 21.08
CA PRO A 175 13.03 0.58 20.61
C PRO A 175 11.68 0.74 21.30
N PHE A 176 10.59 0.56 20.54
CA PHE A 176 9.23 0.54 21.09
C PHE A 176 8.39 -0.51 20.34
N LYS A 177 7.49 -1.14 21.08
CA LYS A 177 6.51 -2.10 20.56
C LYS A 177 5.07 -1.68 20.85
N SER A 178 4.88 -0.66 21.67
CA SER A 178 3.57 -0.13 22.02
C SER A 178 3.59 1.40 21.97
N ALA A 179 2.41 2.02 21.89
CA ALA A 179 2.26 3.45 22.00
C ALA A 179 2.70 3.94 23.38
N GLU A 180 2.43 3.16 24.43
CA GLU A 180 2.88 3.46 25.79
C GLU A 180 4.41 3.54 25.89
N GLU A 181 5.16 2.60 25.27
CA GLU A 181 6.62 2.64 25.23
C GLU A 181 7.14 3.84 24.43
N LEU A 182 6.50 4.14 23.29
CA LEU A 182 6.82 5.31 22.46
C LEU A 182 6.65 6.61 23.25
N LEU A 183 5.53 6.77 23.96
CA LEU A 183 5.27 7.94 24.81
C LEU A 183 6.26 8.06 25.96
N LYS A 184 6.67 6.95 26.61
CA LYS A 184 7.72 6.93 27.65
C LYS A 184 9.06 7.42 27.10
N HIS A 185 9.42 7.07 25.84
CA HIS A 185 10.61 7.62 25.20
C HIS A 185 10.48 9.13 24.97
N CYS A 186 9.32 9.60 24.47
CA CYS A 186 9.08 11.03 24.26
C CYS A 186 9.20 11.83 25.58
N GLU A 187 8.63 11.32 26.66
CA GLU A 187 8.68 11.94 27.97
C GLU A 187 10.11 11.99 28.52
N ARG A 188 10.82 10.85 28.53
CA ARG A 188 12.20 10.74 29.04
C ARG A 188 13.16 11.65 28.28
N GLU A 189 13.08 11.65 26.95
CA GLU A 189 13.97 12.43 26.09
C GLU A 189 13.49 13.87 25.91
N ARG A 190 12.26 14.21 26.35
CA ARG A 190 11.58 15.49 26.09
C ARG A 190 11.54 15.85 24.60
N GLN A 191 11.25 14.86 23.76
CA GLN A 191 11.27 14.97 22.30
C GLN A 191 9.94 14.54 21.69
N PRO A 192 9.58 15.07 20.50
CA PRO A 192 8.42 14.62 19.76
C PRO A 192 8.63 13.21 19.18
N ILE A 193 7.54 12.57 18.76
CA ILE A 193 7.56 11.21 18.18
C ILE A 193 8.46 11.14 16.94
N SER A 194 8.43 12.17 16.10
CA SER A 194 9.31 12.23 14.91
C SER A 194 10.78 12.11 15.26
N THR A 195 11.24 12.73 16.36
CA THR A 195 12.63 12.65 16.80
C THR A 195 12.97 11.24 17.33
N VAL A 196 12.06 10.60 18.06
CA VAL A 196 12.24 9.21 18.50
C VAL A 196 12.41 8.30 17.28
N MET A 197 11.54 8.45 16.27
CA MET A 197 11.62 7.67 15.04
C MET A 197 12.89 7.98 14.26
N LEU A 198 13.28 9.25 14.13
CA LEU A 198 14.53 9.65 13.46
C LEU A 198 15.74 8.99 14.11
N ARG A 199 15.84 9.02 15.45
CA ARG A 199 16.95 8.35 16.16
C ARG A 199 17.00 6.85 15.90
N ASN A 200 15.86 6.20 15.75
CA ASN A 200 15.83 4.80 15.38
C ASN A 200 16.29 4.58 13.92
N GLU A 201 15.90 5.45 12.99
CA GLU A 201 16.35 5.38 11.59
C GLU A 201 17.86 5.56 11.44
N LEU A 202 18.51 6.32 12.32
CA LEU A 202 19.97 6.49 12.34
C LEU A 202 20.74 5.18 12.56
N ALA A 203 20.08 4.12 13.03
CA ALA A 203 20.68 2.80 13.11
C ALA A 203 21.01 2.17 11.74
N TRP A 204 20.38 2.67 10.68
CA TRP A 204 20.55 2.14 9.31
C TRP A 204 21.16 3.15 8.33
N ARG A 205 20.99 4.47 8.56
CA ARG A 205 21.28 5.51 7.56
C ARG A 205 21.74 6.80 8.25
N SER A 206 22.41 7.67 7.51
CA SER A 206 22.69 9.03 7.98
C SER A 206 21.40 9.88 7.99
N GLU A 207 21.37 10.91 8.81
CA GLU A 207 20.24 11.84 8.85
C GLU A 207 20.01 12.52 7.50
N GLU A 208 21.09 12.87 6.80
CA GLU A 208 21.04 13.47 5.46
C GLU A 208 20.33 12.53 4.46
N ASP A 209 20.68 11.23 4.44
CA ASP A 209 20.03 10.24 3.58
C ASP A 209 18.55 10.04 3.94
N ILE A 210 18.23 9.99 5.25
CA ILE A 210 16.85 9.89 5.71
C ILE A 210 16.03 11.07 5.21
N ARG A 211 16.50 12.29 5.40
CA ARG A 211 15.81 13.52 4.98
C ARG A 211 15.64 13.58 3.47
N ALA A 212 16.70 13.30 2.71
CA ALA A 212 16.67 13.30 1.24
C ALA A 212 15.62 12.30 0.72
N ARG A 213 15.61 11.07 1.24
CA ARG A 213 14.64 10.04 0.84
C ARG A 213 13.20 10.38 1.21
N LEU A 214 12.95 10.94 2.39
CA LEU A 214 11.60 11.35 2.79
C LEU A 214 11.10 12.51 1.92
N LEU A 215 11.95 13.47 1.57
CA LEU A 215 11.59 14.54 0.64
C LEU A 215 11.36 14.01 -0.77
N HIS A 216 12.14 13.04 -1.23
CA HIS A 216 11.89 12.36 -2.51
C HIS A 216 10.55 11.61 -2.53
N ILE A 217 10.18 10.93 -1.44
CA ILE A 217 8.85 10.33 -1.28
C ILE A 217 7.75 11.41 -1.43
N TRP A 218 7.93 12.57 -0.82
CA TRP A 218 7.02 13.69 -0.95
C TRP A 218 6.92 14.21 -2.39
N GLU A 219 8.03 14.36 -3.10
CA GLU A 219 8.05 14.73 -4.53
C GLU A 219 7.23 13.75 -5.39
N VAL A 220 7.38 12.44 -5.15
CA VAL A 220 6.59 11.42 -5.86
C VAL A 220 5.09 11.53 -5.52
N MET A 221 4.74 11.81 -4.27
CA MET A 221 3.34 12.06 -3.88
C MET A 221 2.77 13.29 -4.60
N GLN A 222 3.54 14.38 -4.71
CA GLN A 222 3.13 15.60 -5.43
C GLN A 222 2.97 15.34 -6.93
N ALA A 223 3.89 14.62 -7.53
CA ALA A 223 3.82 14.24 -8.94
C ALA A 223 2.59 13.38 -9.23
N CYS A 224 2.27 12.42 -8.34
CA CYS A 224 1.08 11.58 -8.44
C CYS A 224 -0.22 12.43 -8.38
N VAL A 225 -0.32 13.35 -7.43
CA VAL A 225 -1.47 14.27 -7.32
C VAL A 225 -1.60 15.13 -8.58
N THR A 226 -0.50 15.72 -9.04
CA THR A 226 -0.49 16.56 -10.25
C THR A 226 -1.00 15.79 -11.46
N ARG A 227 -0.50 14.56 -11.65
CA ARG A 227 -0.94 13.69 -12.74
C ARG A 227 -2.43 13.35 -12.63
N GLY A 228 -2.91 12.93 -11.46
CA GLY A 228 -4.32 12.62 -11.25
C GLY A 228 -5.25 13.81 -11.46
N CYS A 229 -4.80 15.02 -11.14
CA CYS A 229 -5.54 16.28 -11.40
C CYS A 229 -5.61 16.65 -12.88
N THR A 230 -4.77 16.09 -13.73
CA THR A 230 -4.72 16.38 -15.18
C THR A 230 -5.17 15.23 -16.06
N THR A 231 -5.33 14.02 -15.51
CA THR A 231 -5.70 12.83 -16.26
C THR A 231 -7.18 12.50 -16.09
N GLY A 232 -7.95 12.58 -17.17
CA GLY A 232 -9.36 12.18 -17.22
C GLY A 232 -9.57 10.77 -17.80
N GLY A 233 -10.82 10.46 -18.13
CA GLY A 233 -11.21 9.22 -18.80
C GLY A 233 -11.78 8.16 -17.86
N ILE A 234 -11.81 6.91 -18.31
CA ILE A 234 -12.40 5.76 -17.61
C ILE A 234 -11.28 4.89 -17.01
N LEU A 235 -11.47 4.47 -15.76
CA LEU A 235 -10.53 3.55 -15.10
C LEU A 235 -10.56 2.15 -15.74
N PRO A 236 -9.42 1.44 -15.80
CA PRO A 236 -9.33 0.12 -16.38
C PRO A 236 -10.09 -0.93 -15.54
N GLY A 237 -10.41 -2.10 -16.10
CA GLY A 237 -11.00 -3.24 -15.38
C GLY A 237 -12.49 -3.48 -15.60
N GLY A 238 -13.16 -2.69 -16.45
CA GLY A 238 -14.51 -2.98 -16.96
C GLY A 238 -15.67 -2.43 -16.12
N LEU A 239 -15.45 -1.85 -14.92
CA LEU A 239 -16.52 -1.21 -14.13
C LEU A 239 -17.00 0.12 -14.72
N LYS A 240 -16.30 0.66 -15.72
CA LYS A 240 -16.59 1.95 -16.36
C LYS A 240 -16.64 3.14 -15.39
N VAL A 241 -15.84 3.08 -14.32
CA VAL A 241 -15.71 4.19 -13.36
C VAL A 241 -14.99 5.34 -14.02
N GLU A 242 -15.63 6.50 -14.08
CA GLU A 242 -15.02 7.74 -14.59
C GLU A 242 -14.10 8.36 -13.56
N ARG A 243 -12.96 8.89 -14.02
CA ARG A 243 -12.07 9.71 -13.20
C ARG A 243 -12.73 11.05 -12.89
N ARG A 244 -12.76 11.42 -11.63
CA ARG A 244 -13.42 12.63 -11.12
C ARG A 244 -12.44 13.76 -10.79
N ALA A 245 -11.19 13.40 -10.48
CA ALA A 245 -10.19 14.34 -9.97
C ALA A 245 -9.91 15.48 -10.96
N ALA A 246 -9.74 15.20 -12.25
CA ALA A 246 -9.44 16.23 -13.25
C ALA A 246 -10.56 17.26 -13.37
N ALA A 247 -11.83 16.83 -13.45
CA ALA A 247 -12.98 17.73 -13.52
C ALA A 247 -13.15 18.54 -12.21
N MET A 248 -12.91 17.90 -11.06
CA MET A 248 -12.94 18.56 -9.76
C MET A 248 -11.85 19.63 -9.63
N TYR A 249 -10.64 19.32 -10.08
CA TYR A 249 -9.53 20.26 -10.11
C TYR A 249 -9.85 21.50 -10.96
N GLN A 250 -10.33 21.29 -12.18
CA GLN A 250 -10.74 22.40 -13.06
C GLN A 250 -11.81 23.28 -12.42
N ARG A 251 -12.82 22.68 -11.78
CA ARG A 251 -13.88 23.41 -11.07
C ARG A 251 -13.32 24.27 -9.91
N LEU A 252 -12.40 23.72 -9.10
CA LEU A 252 -11.79 24.43 -7.99
C LEU A 252 -10.87 25.56 -8.46
N MET A 253 -10.14 25.33 -9.54
CA MET A 253 -9.26 26.36 -10.14
C MET A 253 -10.03 27.46 -10.83
N SER A 254 -11.22 27.19 -11.37
CA SER A 254 -12.05 28.20 -12.05
C SER A 254 -12.81 29.14 -11.09
N ARG A 255 -12.84 28.83 -9.80
CA ARG A 255 -13.55 29.62 -8.77
C ARG A 255 -12.69 29.80 -7.51
N PRO A 256 -11.54 30.46 -7.61
CA PRO A 256 -10.63 30.63 -6.47
C PRO A 256 -11.26 31.41 -5.31
N GLU A 257 -12.19 32.32 -5.59
CA GLU A 257 -12.95 33.08 -4.60
C GLU A 257 -13.94 32.26 -3.78
N ALA A 258 -14.28 31.05 -4.23
CA ALA A 258 -15.18 30.16 -3.47
C ALA A 258 -14.62 29.83 -2.07
N GLY A 259 -13.31 29.76 -1.92
CA GLY A 259 -12.65 29.56 -0.63
C GLY A 259 -12.84 30.71 0.36
N LEU A 260 -13.14 31.92 -0.13
CA LEU A 260 -13.41 33.09 0.72
C LEU A 260 -14.84 33.10 1.25
N THR A 261 -15.77 32.52 0.51
CA THR A 261 -17.21 32.53 0.82
C THR A 261 -17.70 31.24 1.44
N ASN A 262 -17.02 30.11 1.17
CA ASN A 262 -17.36 28.80 1.72
C ASN A 262 -16.15 28.17 2.44
N PRO A 263 -16.12 28.17 3.78
CA PRO A 263 -15.04 27.57 4.56
C PRO A 263 -14.85 26.07 4.31
N LEU A 264 -15.88 25.37 3.81
CA LEU A 264 -15.81 23.94 3.50
C LEU A 264 -15.08 23.62 2.19
N THR A 265 -14.73 24.62 1.39
CA THR A 265 -13.93 24.44 0.16
C THR A 265 -12.60 23.72 0.42
N VAL A 266 -12.05 23.84 1.62
CA VAL A 266 -10.86 23.09 2.03
C VAL A 266 -11.08 21.58 1.98
N LEU A 267 -12.30 21.10 2.29
CA LEU A 267 -12.64 19.68 2.20
C LEU A 267 -12.65 19.20 0.74
N ASP A 268 -13.09 20.07 -0.19
CA ASP A 268 -13.06 19.73 -1.62
C ASP A 268 -11.63 19.54 -2.11
N TRP A 269 -10.67 20.35 -1.65
CA TRP A 269 -9.26 20.17 -1.96
C TRP A 269 -8.70 18.87 -1.39
N VAL A 270 -9.03 18.54 -0.13
CA VAL A 270 -8.60 17.27 0.50
C VAL A 270 -9.16 16.08 -0.25
N ASN A 271 -10.45 16.10 -0.58
CA ASN A 271 -11.09 15.06 -1.38
C ASN A 271 -10.43 14.94 -2.76
N LEU A 272 -10.17 16.06 -3.43
CA LEU A 272 -9.48 16.09 -4.72
C LEU A 272 -8.13 15.36 -4.66
N TYR A 273 -7.30 15.67 -3.67
CA TYR A 273 -5.98 15.04 -3.55
C TYR A 273 -6.06 13.54 -3.32
N ALA A 274 -6.98 13.09 -2.47
CA ALA A 274 -7.21 11.67 -2.24
C ALA A 274 -7.72 10.96 -3.50
N LEU A 275 -8.69 11.55 -4.21
CA LEU A 275 -9.21 11.04 -5.47
C LEU A 275 -8.11 10.94 -6.54
N ALA A 276 -7.31 12.00 -6.71
CA ALA A 276 -6.23 12.06 -7.69
C ALA A 276 -5.24 10.89 -7.52
N VAL A 277 -4.77 10.66 -6.28
CA VAL A 277 -3.86 9.55 -5.99
C VAL A 277 -4.52 8.19 -6.22
N ASN A 278 -5.78 8.01 -5.78
CA ASN A 278 -6.43 6.71 -5.90
C ASN A 278 -6.84 6.37 -7.33
N GLU A 279 -7.18 7.34 -8.14
CA GLU A 279 -7.44 7.15 -9.57
C GLU A 279 -6.15 6.78 -10.31
N GLU A 280 -5.01 7.41 -9.97
CA GLU A 280 -3.70 6.99 -10.47
C GLU A 280 -3.34 5.58 -10.00
N ASN A 281 -3.56 5.27 -8.73
CA ASN A 281 -3.36 3.92 -8.20
C ASN A 281 -4.20 2.88 -8.97
N ALA A 282 -5.48 3.15 -9.15
CA ALA A 282 -6.39 2.25 -9.85
C ALA A 282 -6.01 2.03 -11.34
N ALA A 283 -5.40 3.03 -11.96
CA ALA A 283 -4.93 2.95 -13.33
C ALA A 283 -3.56 2.25 -13.49
N GLY A 284 -2.88 1.92 -12.40
CA GLY A 284 -1.55 1.32 -12.42
C GLY A 284 -0.42 2.33 -12.50
N GLY A 285 -0.70 3.60 -12.19
CA GLY A 285 0.28 4.69 -12.16
C GLY A 285 1.27 4.58 -11.01
N ARG A 286 2.25 5.48 -11.00
CA ARG A 286 3.24 5.62 -9.93
C ARG A 286 2.61 6.18 -8.68
N VAL A 287 2.75 5.49 -7.55
CA VAL A 287 2.22 5.91 -6.26
C VAL A 287 3.23 5.60 -5.15
N VAL A 288 3.01 6.21 -3.98
CA VAL A 288 3.67 5.80 -2.75
C VAL A 288 2.72 4.91 -1.96
N THR A 289 3.16 3.70 -1.64
CA THR A 289 2.48 2.83 -0.68
C THR A 289 2.50 3.51 0.70
N ALA A 290 1.32 3.71 1.37
CA ALA A 290 1.23 4.51 2.59
C ALA A 290 0.04 4.09 3.51
N PRO A 291 0.10 3.04 4.33
CA PRO A 291 1.09 1.96 4.34
C PRO A 291 0.81 0.88 3.29
N THR A 292 -0.31 0.95 2.57
CA THR A 292 -0.70 0.07 1.45
C THR A 292 -1.13 0.89 0.24
N ASN A 293 -1.22 0.25 -0.93
CA ASN A 293 -1.74 0.93 -2.12
C ASN A 293 -3.25 1.22 -2.01
N GLY A 294 -4.01 0.34 -1.36
CA GLY A 294 -5.44 0.56 -1.13
C GLY A 294 -5.76 1.81 -0.32
N ALA A 295 -4.79 2.29 0.46
CA ALA A 295 -4.90 3.52 1.28
C ALA A 295 -3.93 4.63 0.84
N ALA A 296 -3.33 4.53 -0.35
CA ALA A 296 -2.27 5.42 -0.82
C ALA A 296 -2.66 6.90 -0.93
N GLY A 297 -3.97 7.21 -0.98
CA GLY A 297 -4.45 8.58 -1.11
C GLY A 297 -4.48 9.39 0.18
N ILE A 298 -4.52 8.72 1.36
CA ILE A 298 -4.80 9.38 2.63
C ILE A 298 -3.61 10.25 3.08
N ILE A 299 -2.43 9.68 3.20
CA ILE A 299 -1.21 10.40 3.62
C ILE A 299 -0.90 11.56 2.68
N PRO A 300 -0.87 11.39 1.34
CA PRO A 300 -0.63 12.50 0.43
C PRO A 300 -1.69 13.60 0.53
N ALA A 301 -2.98 13.25 0.68
CA ALA A 301 -4.04 14.24 0.77
C ALA A 301 -3.91 15.11 2.03
N VAL A 302 -3.63 14.50 3.18
CA VAL A 302 -3.43 15.22 4.44
C VAL A 302 -2.14 16.03 4.43
N LEU A 303 -1.08 15.51 3.79
CA LEU A 303 0.18 16.22 3.64
C LEU A 303 0.06 17.42 2.69
N HIS A 304 -0.76 17.31 1.61
CA HIS A 304 -1.10 18.46 0.76
C HIS A 304 -1.96 19.48 1.52
N TYR A 305 -2.87 19.04 2.39
CA TYR A 305 -3.58 19.94 3.29
C TYR A 305 -2.60 20.72 4.17
N TYR A 306 -1.65 20.06 4.83
CA TYR A 306 -0.58 20.70 5.58
C TYR A 306 0.18 21.71 4.72
N TRP A 307 0.69 21.27 3.57
CA TRP A 307 1.52 22.09 2.70
C TRP A 307 0.83 23.35 2.17
N ARG A 308 -0.47 23.24 1.84
CA ARG A 308 -1.21 24.30 1.18
C ARG A 308 -1.95 25.23 2.13
N PHE A 309 -2.48 24.73 3.23
CA PHE A 309 -3.43 25.44 4.07
C PHE A 309 -2.90 25.77 5.47
N VAL A 310 -1.76 25.22 5.88
CA VAL A 310 -1.16 25.52 7.18
C VAL A 310 -0.11 26.60 7.01
N PRO A 311 -0.28 27.79 7.65
CA PRO A 311 0.72 28.82 7.63
C PRO A 311 2.07 28.33 8.19
N GLY A 312 3.17 28.63 7.48
CA GLY A 312 4.50 28.23 7.90
C GLY A 312 4.87 26.77 7.59
N ALA A 313 4.03 26.04 6.83
CA ALA A 313 4.38 24.72 6.34
C ALA A 313 5.69 24.75 5.53
N ASN A 314 6.56 23.76 5.76
CA ASN A 314 7.87 23.70 5.14
C ASN A 314 8.37 22.25 5.03
N ALA A 315 9.52 22.06 4.37
CA ALA A 315 10.10 20.74 4.11
C ALA A 315 10.47 19.98 5.41
N ASP A 316 10.88 20.69 6.46
CA ASP A 316 11.15 20.07 7.76
C ASP A 316 9.89 19.47 8.39
N GLY A 317 8.78 20.19 8.32
CA GLY A 317 7.48 19.68 8.74
C GLY A 317 7.02 18.45 7.93
N VAL A 318 7.32 18.38 6.63
CA VAL A 318 7.08 17.18 5.81
C VAL A 318 7.87 15.98 6.33
N VAL A 319 9.15 16.16 6.63
CA VAL A 319 10.01 15.11 7.18
C VAL A 319 9.46 14.63 8.54
N ARG A 320 9.15 15.55 9.44
CA ARG A 320 8.54 15.23 10.75
C ARG A 320 7.21 14.50 10.60
N PHE A 321 6.35 14.96 9.70
CA PHE A 321 5.08 14.31 9.40
C PHE A 321 5.28 12.84 9.01
N LEU A 322 6.17 12.56 8.04
CA LEU A 322 6.40 11.20 7.57
C LEU A 322 7.05 10.31 8.64
N LEU A 323 7.95 10.84 9.46
CA LEU A 323 8.55 10.11 10.58
C LEU A 323 7.51 9.74 11.64
N THR A 324 6.64 10.67 12.04
CA THR A 324 5.56 10.42 13.00
C THR A 324 4.54 9.43 12.45
N ALA A 325 4.13 9.59 11.20
CA ALA A 325 3.28 8.63 10.50
C ALA A 325 3.91 7.24 10.47
N GLY A 326 5.23 7.16 10.21
CA GLY A 326 6.00 5.91 10.23
C GLY A 326 6.01 5.23 11.59
N ALA A 327 6.21 5.99 12.68
CA ALA A 327 6.18 5.45 14.03
C ALA A 327 4.81 4.83 14.38
N ILE A 328 3.71 5.53 14.05
CA ILE A 328 2.35 5.03 14.26
C ILE A 328 2.08 3.79 13.39
N GLY A 329 2.49 3.84 12.11
CA GLY A 329 2.32 2.72 11.19
C GLY A 329 3.07 1.45 11.61
N ALA A 330 4.25 1.60 12.23
CA ALA A 330 5.01 0.49 12.80
C ALA A 330 4.23 -0.24 13.89
N LEU A 331 3.51 0.48 14.76
CA LEU A 331 2.67 -0.11 15.81
C LEU A 331 1.55 -0.98 15.23
N TYR A 332 0.90 -0.54 14.15
CA TYR A 332 -0.13 -1.32 13.46
C TYR A 332 0.43 -2.58 12.82
N LYS A 333 1.59 -2.46 12.18
CA LYS A 333 2.23 -3.60 11.51
C LYS A 333 2.70 -4.66 12.51
N GLU A 334 3.25 -4.25 13.65
CA GLU A 334 3.75 -5.19 14.67
C GLU A 334 2.65 -5.83 15.51
N ASN A 335 1.61 -5.07 15.89
CA ASN A 335 0.62 -5.50 16.89
C ASN A 335 -0.70 -5.97 16.29
N ALA A 336 -0.94 -5.72 15.00
CA ALA A 336 -2.14 -6.14 14.29
C ALA A 336 -1.79 -6.59 12.88
N SER A 337 -2.27 -5.90 11.86
CA SER A 337 -1.90 -6.06 10.45
C SER A 337 -2.27 -4.81 9.67
N ILE A 338 -1.51 -4.54 8.61
CA ILE A 338 -1.84 -3.52 7.60
C ILE A 338 -2.41 -4.13 6.32
N SER A 339 -2.80 -5.41 6.33
CA SER A 339 -3.29 -6.14 5.16
C SER A 339 -4.81 -6.23 5.15
N GLY A 340 -5.44 -5.77 4.05
CA GLY A 340 -6.88 -5.93 3.84
C GLY A 340 -7.34 -7.39 3.77
N ALA A 341 -6.45 -8.29 3.33
CA ALA A 341 -6.70 -9.72 3.27
C ALA A 341 -6.71 -10.39 4.66
N GLU A 342 -6.09 -9.78 5.67
CA GLU A 342 -6.06 -10.31 7.04
C GLU A 342 -7.11 -9.67 7.94
N VAL A 343 -7.25 -8.36 7.89
CA VAL A 343 -8.08 -7.60 8.86
C VAL A 343 -9.12 -6.68 8.20
N GLY A 344 -9.30 -6.74 6.89
CA GLY A 344 -10.19 -5.81 6.18
C GLY A 344 -9.58 -4.42 5.97
N CYS A 345 -10.35 -3.48 5.42
CA CYS A 345 -9.89 -2.11 5.16
C CYS A 345 -9.58 -1.30 6.44
N GLN A 346 -10.00 -1.74 7.62
CA GLN A 346 -9.54 -1.11 8.87
C GLN A 346 -8.01 -1.16 9.00
N GLY A 347 -7.36 -2.23 8.50
CA GLY A 347 -5.90 -2.36 8.45
C GLY A 347 -5.22 -1.46 7.43
N GLU A 348 -5.89 -1.11 6.35
CA GLU A 348 -5.35 -0.23 5.30
C GLU A 348 -5.77 1.23 5.54
N VAL A 349 -7.05 1.53 5.30
CA VAL A 349 -7.63 2.88 5.42
C VAL A 349 -7.59 3.38 6.86
N GLY A 350 -7.93 2.51 7.83
CA GLY A 350 -7.90 2.88 9.24
C GLY A 350 -6.49 3.20 9.73
N SER A 351 -5.51 2.37 9.41
CA SER A 351 -4.11 2.62 9.77
C SER A 351 -3.59 3.90 9.13
N ALA A 352 -3.83 4.13 7.82
CA ALA A 352 -3.40 5.34 7.14
C ALA A 352 -4.09 6.61 7.71
N CYS A 353 -5.37 6.52 8.06
CA CYS A 353 -6.12 7.61 8.72
C CYS A 353 -5.48 7.97 10.07
N SER A 354 -5.18 6.98 10.89
CA SER A 354 -4.52 7.13 12.19
C SER A 354 -3.12 7.72 12.07
N MET A 355 -2.31 7.19 11.13
CA MET A 355 -0.98 7.71 10.79
C MET A 355 -1.04 9.18 10.40
N ALA A 356 -1.97 9.55 9.52
CA ALA A 356 -2.14 10.91 9.03
C ALA A 356 -2.61 11.87 10.13
N ALA A 357 -3.57 11.44 10.98
CA ALA A 357 -4.09 12.25 12.07
C ALA A 357 -3.01 12.59 13.11
N GLY A 358 -2.27 11.57 13.57
CA GLY A 358 -1.18 11.78 14.50
C GLY A 358 -0.06 12.65 13.93
N ALA A 359 0.35 12.37 12.69
CA ALA A 359 1.40 13.13 12.01
C ALA A 359 1.03 14.60 11.82
N LEU A 360 -0.22 14.88 11.40
CA LEU A 360 -0.71 16.26 11.26
C LEU A 360 -0.77 16.98 12.61
N THR A 361 -1.16 16.25 13.67
CA THR A 361 -1.20 16.80 15.04
C THR A 361 0.19 17.27 15.48
N GLU A 362 1.22 16.47 15.26
CA GLU A 362 2.59 16.83 15.65
C GLU A 362 3.11 18.06 14.89
N VAL A 363 2.92 18.11 13.58
CA VAL A 363 3.45 19.25 12.79
C VAL A 363 2.69 20.55 13.04
N LEU A 364 1.50 20.48 13.64
CA LEU A 364 0.74 21.63 14.14
C LEU A 364 1.06 21.99 15.61
N GLY A 365 2.08 21.38 16.19
CA GLY A 365 2.57 21.70 17.53
C GLY A 365 1.91 20.92 18.66
N GLY A 366 1.17 19.85 18.36
CA GLY A 366 0.58 18.97 19.37
C GLY A 366 1.63 18.23 20.19
N THR A 367 1.32 17.99 21.45
CA THR A 367 2.12 17.17 22.36
C THR A 367 2.07 15.68 21.94
N PRO A 368 3.05 14.85 22.37
CA PRO A 368 2.99 13.40 22.09
C PRO A 368 1.68 12.72 22.53
N LEU A 369 1.07 13.17 23.64
CA LEU A 369 -0.23 12.68 24.10
C LEU A 369 -1.38 13.08 23.15
N GLN A 370 -1.36 14.32 22.64
CA GLN A 370 -2.35 14.76 21.64
C GLN A 370 -2.17 14.02 20.31
N VAL A 371 -0.92 13.71 19.92
CA VAL A 371 -0.61 12.91 18.74
C VAL A 371 -1.19 11.50 18.86
N GLU A 372 -0.99 10.85 20.01
CA GLU A 372 -1.52 9.51 20.28
C GLU A 372 -3.05 9.52 20.32
N ASN A 373 -3.66 10.53 20.94
CA ASN A 373 -5.12 10.69 20.97
C ASN A 373 -5.71 10.90 19.56
N ALA A 374 -5.09 11.74 18.70
CA ALA A 374 -5.54 11.91 17.33
C ALA A 374 -5.48 10.60 16.54
N ALA A 375 -4.40 9.83 16.72
CA ALA A 375 -4.21 8.55 16.05
C ALA A 375 -5.25 7.51 16.53
N GLU A 376 -5.57 7.49 17.80
CA GLU A 376 -6.60 6.64 18.40
C GLU A 376 -7.98 6.97 17.86
N ILE A 377 -8.43 8.25 17.96
CA ILE A 377 -9.73 8.72 17.45
C ILE A 377 -9.90 8.33 15.96
N ALA A 378 -8.86 8.54 15.17
CA ALA A 378 -8.91 8.24 13.74
C ALA A 378 -9.08 6.74 13.46
N MET A 379 -8.46 5.85 14.26
CA MET A 379 -8.63 4.42 14.09
C MET A 379 -9.98 3.93 14.61
N GLU A 380 -10.45 4.38 15.78
CA GLU A 380 -11.69 3.88 16.33
C GLU A 380 -12.88 4.09 15.37
N HIS A 381 -12.88 5.21 14.63
CA HIS A 381 -13.88 5.52 13.61
C HIS A 381 -13.72 4.73 12.30
N ASN A 382 -12.75 3.85 12.21
CA ASN A 382 -12.54 2.94 11.07
C ASN A 382 -12.59 1.46 11.49
N LEU A 383 -12.84 1.14 12.77
CA LEU A 383 -13.01 -0.24 13.24
C LEU A 383 -14.16 -0.94 12.51
N GLY A 384 -13.96 -2.21 12.18
CA GLY A 384 -14.96 -3.03 11.48
C GLY A 384 -15.05 -2.77 9.96
N LEU A 385 -14.23 -1.89 9.39
CA LEU A 385 -14.28 -1.58 7.97
C LEU A 385 -13.85 -2.79 7.13
N THR A 386 -14.79 -3.32 6.33
CA THR A 386 -14.57 -4.50 5.48
C THR A 386 -13.72 -4.18 4.25
N CYS A 387 -13.10 -5.18 3.64
CA CYS A 387 -12.44 -5.08 2.33
C CYS A 387 -13.24 -5.87 1.30
N ASP A 388 -14.16 -5.20 0.61
CA ASP A 388 -15.15 -5.76 -0.29
C ASP A 388 -15.20 -5.02 -1.65
N PRO A 389 -14.06 -4.89 -2.37
CA PRO A 389 -13.99 -4.13 -3.61
C PRO A 389 -14.84 -4.76 -4.70
N ILE A 390 -15.64 -3.92 -5.40
CA ILE A 390 -16.53 -4.34 -6.47
C ILE A 390 -15.68 -4.86 -7.64
N GLY A 391 -16.01 -6.04 -8.14
CA GLY A 391 -15.26 -6.70 -9.22
C GLY A 391 -13.81 -7.05 -8.86
N GLY A 392 -13.43 -6.97 -7.58
CA GLY A 392 -12.06 -7.16 -7.13
C GLY A 392 -11.12 -6.04 -7.55
N LEU A 393 -11.64 -4.86 -7.88
CA LEU A 393 -10.87 -3.71 -8.36
C LEU A 393 -10.70 -2.67 -7.24
N VAL A 394 -9.48 -2.11 -7.10
CA VAL A 394 -9.18 -1.05 -6.13
C VAL A 394 -9.74 0.29 -6.64
N GLN A 395 -11.07 0.33 -6.82
CA GLN A 395 -11.82 1.49 -7.34
C GLN A 395 -12.95 1.85 -6.39
N VAL A 396 -14.05 1.09 -6.40
CA VAL A 396 -15.19 1.30 -5.52
C VAL A 396 -15.26 0.16 -4.52
N PRO A 397 -15.29 0.46 -3.21
CA PRO A 397 -15.39 1.78 -2.56
C PRO A 397 -14.06 2.44 -2.18
N CYS A 398 -12.91 1.90 -2.62
CA CYS A 398 -11.58 2.29 -2.12
C CYS A 398 -11.30 3.79 -2.33
N ILE A 399 -11.66 4.34 -3.51
CA ILE A 399 -11.41 5.74 -3.85
C ILE A 399 -12.15 6.67 -2.86
N GLU A 400 -13.44 6.44 -2.62
CA GLU A 400 -14.24 7.23 -1.68
C GLU A 400 -13.78 7.05 -0.23
N ARG A 401 -13.42 5.82 0.18
CA ARG A 401 -12.93 5.54 1.53
C ARG A 401 -11.67 6.34 1.86
N ASN A 402 -10.77 6.51 0.89
CA ASN A 402 -9.57 7.33 1.08
C ASN A 402 -9.92 8.82 1.27
N ALA A 403 -10.82 9.37 0.45
CA ALA A 403 -11.27 10.75 0.59
C ALA A 403 -11.92 11.00 1.97
N MET A 404 -12.84 10.13 2.37
CA MET A 404 -13.50 10.21 3.68
C MET A 404 -12.50 10.08 4.83
N ALA A 405 -11.55 9.16 4.76
CA ALA A 405 -10.54 8.96 5.81
C ALA A 405 -9.58 10.14 5.92
N SER A 406 -9.25 10.81 4.80
CA SER A 406 -8.42 12.02 4.82
C SER A 406 -9.10 13.16 5.60
N VAL A 407 -10.40 13.35 5.40
CA VAL A 407 -11.20 14.33 6.16
C VAL A 407 -11.32 13.91 7.64
N LYS A 408 -11.55 12.63 7.92
CA LYS A 408 -11.58 12.10 9.30
C LYS A 408 -10.24 12.36 10.02
N ALA A 409 -9.10 12.16 9.36
CA ALA A 409 -7.78 12.41 9.93
C ALA A 409 -7.60 13.86 10.35
N ILE A 410 -8.01 14.82 9.51
CA ILE A 410 -7.97 16.25 9.82
C ILE A 410 -8.91 16.58 10.99
N ASN A 411 -10.10 15.97 11.02
CA ASN A 411 -11.05 16.19 12.11
C ASN A 411 -10.54 15.60 13.45
N ALA A 412 -9.97 14.40 13.43
CA ALA A 412 -9.37 13.76 14.60
C ALA A 412 -8.24 14.62 15.19
N MET A 413 -7.35 15.15 14.34
CA MET A 413 -6.33 16.12 14.75
C MET A 413 -6.95 17.35 15.44
N ARG A 414 -7.99 17.94 14.86
CA ARG A 414 -8.68 19.11 15.45
C ARG A 414 -9.28 18.81 16.83
N MET A 415 -9.89 17.64 16.99
CA MET A 415 -10.43 17.18 18.26
C MET A 415 -9.32 17.02 19.31
N ALA A 416 -8.23 16.34 18.95
CA ALA A 416 -7.12 16.11 19.87
C ALA A 416 -6.41 17.41 20.28
N LEU A 417 -6.21 18.37 19.37
CA LEU A 417 -5.61 19.67 19.68
C LEU A 417 -6.51 20.56 20.54
N SER A 418 -7.82 20.31 20.59
CA SER A 418 -8.75 21.05 21.44
C SER A 418 -8.71 20.63 22.90
N GLY A 419 -8.10 19.47 23.21
CA GLY A 419 -7.91 18.90 24.53
C GLY A 419 -6.46 19.03 25.03
N ASP A 420 -6.21 18.50 26.22
CA ASP A 420 -4.88 18.44 26.85
C ASP A 420 -4.11 17.14 26.51
N GLY A 421 -4.66 16.29 25.67
CA GLY A 421 -4.12 14.98 25.29
C GLY A 421 -4.53 13.85 26.24
N ARG A 422 -5.21 14.12 27.36
CA ARG A 422 -5.75 13.06 28.23
C ARG A 422 -7.01 12.48 27.60
N HIS A 423 -7.06 11.16 27.47
CA HIS A 423 -8.18 10.46 26.87
C HIS A 423 -8.36 9.07 27.50
N PHE A 424 -9.53 8.48 27.28
CA PHE A 424 -9.93 7.24 27.96
C PHE A 424 -9.42 5.99 27.27
N VAL A 425 -9.44 5.97 25.94
CA VAL A 425 -9.04 4.81 25.13
C VAL A 425 -7.63 5.05 24.58
N SER A 426 -6.66 4.19 24.93
CA SER A 426 -5.32 4.31 24.36
C SER A 426 -5.21 3.74 22.96
N LEU A 427 -4.26 4.22 22.16
CA LEU A 427 -3.97 3.71 20.83
C LEU A 427 -3.65 2.20 20.85
N ASP A 428 -2.95 1.71 21.88
CA ASP A 428 -2.67 0.27 22.03
C ASP A 428 -3.96 -0.56 22.16
N LYS A 429 -4.98 -0.03 22.85
CA LYS A 429 -6.28 -0.72 22.99
C LYS A 429 -7.05 -0.73 21.68
N VAL A 430 -7.01 0.35 20.92
CA VAL A 430 -7.65 0.43 19.59
C VAL A 430 -6.94 -0.51 18.61
N ILE A 431 -5.62 -0.58 18.61
CA ILE A 431 -4.85 -1.52 17.77
C ILE A 431 -5.22 -2.97 18.11
N LYS A 432 -5.30 -3.30 19.41
CA LYS A 432 -5.75 -4.61 19.86
C LYS A 432 -7.18 -4.91 19.39
N THR A 433 -8.09 -3.95 19.52
CA THR A 433 -9.48 -4.09 19.08
C THR A 433 -9.55 -4.32 17.56
N MET A 434 -8.77 -3.57 16.77
CA MET A 434 -8.68 -3.77 15.32
C MET A 434 -8.22 -5.19 14.98
N ARG A 435 -7.21 -5.72 15.66
CA ARG A 435 -6.73 -7.10 15.46
C ARG A 435 -7.81 -8.13 15.79
N ASP A 436 -8.48 -7.96 16.93
CA ASP A 436 -9.51 -8.89 17.40
C ASP A 436 -10.74 -8.85 16.46
N THR A 437 -11.23 -7.66 16.10
CA THR A 437 -12.29 -7.47 15.09
C THR A 437 -11.91 -8.07 13.73
N GLY A 438 -10.65 -7.89 13.30
CA GLY A 438 -10.13 -8.49 12.07
C GLY A 438 -10.15 -10.01 12.13
N ARG A 439 -9.87 -10.62 13.28
CA ARG A 439 -9.94 -12.06 13.48
C ARG A 439 -11.36 -12.59 13.40
N ASP A 440 -12.32 -11.86 13.95
CA ASP A 440 -13.75 -12.22 13.96
C ASP A 440 -14.42 -11.95 12.60
N MET A 441 -13.83 -11.11 11.76
CA MET A 441 -14.32 -10.80 10.43
C MET A 441 -14.28 -12.05 9.53
N LYS A 442 -15.41 -12.38 8.90
CA LYS A 442 -15.50 -13.53 7.98
C LYS A 442 -14.67 -13.28 6.71
N ASP A 443 -14.06 -14.32 6.17
CA ASP A 443 -13.18 -14.26 4.97
C ASP A 443 -13.84 -13.58 3.76
N LYS A 444 -15.16 -13.69 3.61
CA LYS A 444 -15.89 -13.01 2.52
C LYS A 444 -15.79 -11.48 2.55
N TYR A 445 -15.33 -10.90 3.65
CA TYR A 445 -15.12 -9.46 3.85
C TYR A 445 -13.65 -9.05 3.87
N LYS A 446 -12.73 -9.97 3.51
CA LYS A 446 -11.28 -9.80 3.56
C LYS A 446 -10.66 -9.90 2.16
N GLU A 447 -10.88 -8.91 1.31
CA GLU A 447 -10.28 -8.80 -0.04
C GLU A 447 -10.57 -10.03 -0.95
N THR A 448 -11.71 -10.66 -0.77
CA THR A 448 -12.10 -11.84 -1.58
C THR A 448 -13.17 -11.54 -2.62
N SER A 449 -13.80 -10.36 -2.56
CA SER A 449 -14.94 -9.96 -3.39
C SER A 449 -16.13 -10.95 -3.35
N ARG A 450 -16.29 -11.68 -2.23
CA ARG A 450 -17.33 -12.69 -2.02
C ARG A 450 -18.43 -12.25 -1.07
N GLY A 451 -18.43 -10.99 -0.64
CA GLY A 451 -19.40 -10.42 0.29
C GLY A 451 -19.47 -8.90 0.20
N GLY A 452 -20.33 -8.28 1.01
CA GLY A 452 -20.50 -6.84 1.09
C GLY A 452 -20.90 -6.20 -0.23
N LEU A 453 -20.32 -5.05 -0.55
CA LEU A 453 -20.62 -4.31 -1.78
C LEU A 453 -20.32 -5.13 -3.05
N ALA A 454 -19.30 -5.98 -3.01
CA ALA A 454 -18.91 -6.79 -4.16
C ALA A 454 -20.02 -7.71 -4.69
N VAL A 455 -20.96 -8.13 -3.84
CA VAL A 455 -22.06 -9.03 -4.21
C VAL A 455 -23.42 -8.34 -4.20
N ASN A 456 -23.55 -7.17 -3.55
CA ASN A 456 -24.83 -6.47 -3.41
C ASN A 456 -25.06 -5.42 -4.51
N VAL A 457 -24.05 -5.09 -5.30
CA VAL A 457 -24.18 -4.20 -6.46
C VAL A 457 -24.58 -5.04 -7.66
N LEU A 458 -25.87 -5.08 -7.97
CA LEU A 458 -26.50 -5.97 -8.96
C LEU A 458 -26.02 -5.71 -10.40
N GLU A 459 -25.57 -4.52 -10.73
CA GLU A 459 -25.13 -4.14 -12.07
C GLU A 459 -23.84 -4.86 -12.49
N VAL A 460 -23.06 -5.36 -11.54
CA VAL A 460 -21.81 -6.10 -11.80
C VAL A 460 -22.07 -7.55 -12.20
N ALA A 461 -23.21 -8.12 -11.83
CA ALA A 461 -23.57 -9.50 -12.19
C ALA A 461 -23.80 -9.67 -13.72
N ASN A 462 -24.06 -8.58 -14.43
CA ASN A 462 -24.25 -8.55 -15.89
C ASN A 462 -23.03 -8.01 -16.67
N LEU A 463 -22.05 -7.45 -15.97
CA LEU A 463 -20.77 -7.17 -16.55
C LEU A 463 -19.95 -8.46 -16.50
N SER A 464 -19.87 -9.17 -17.59
CA SER A 464 -18.83 -10.17 -17.83
C SER A 464 -17.47 -9.45 -17.74
N VAL A 465 -17.04 -9.17 -16.51
CA VAL A 465 -15.64 -8.93 -16.19
C VAL A 465 -14.95 -10.19 -16.65
N GLY A 466 -14.38 -10.20 -17.85
CA GLY A 466 -13.79 -11.31 -18.59
C GLY A 466 -13.37 -12.52 -17.74
N LEU A 467 -14.34 -13.20 -17.17
CA LEU A 467 -14.22 -14.56 -16.71
C LEU A 467 -14.31 -15.38 -17.99
N PRO A 468 -13.26 -16.05 -18.45
CA PRO A 468 -13.45 -17.07 -19.43
C PRO A 468 -14.48 -18.03 -18.84
N GLU A 469 -15.61 -18.19 -19.52
CA GLU A 469 -16.50 -19.29 -19.25
C GLU A 469 -15.73 -20.59 -19.39
N CYS A 470 -15.88 -21.47 -18.39
CA CYS A 470 -15.49 -22.89 -18.26
C CYS A 470 -14.01 -23.20 -18.37
#